data_a10805437092fbd74ae6b9f60b4667d6
#
_entry.id   a10805437092fbd74ae6b9f60b4667d6
#
_cell.length_a   1.000
_cell.length_b   1.000
_cell.length_c   1.000
_cell.angle_alpha   90.00
_cell.angle_beta   90.00
_cell.angle_gamma   90.00
#
_symmetry.space_group_name_H-M   'P 1'
#
loop_
_entity.id
_entity.type
_entity.pdbx_description
1 polymer ?
#
loop_
_entity_poly.entity_id
_entity_poly.type
_entity_poly.pdbx_seq_one_letter_code
_entity_poly.pdbx_strand_id
1 'polypeptide(L)'
;MEEDWNIEMYKLKFLGKALEDLEKINRAQQKIIKEKLHILVKNPEVLKNNIKRLRGVKEEFYRLRVGSYRVIFKKEKEHLLIIIIRIGHRKEIYFSLK
;
A
#
# COMPACT_ATOMS: atom_id res chain seq x y z
N MET A 1 23.82 11.60 -5.50
CA MET A 1 23.51 11.28 -5.34
C MET A 1 22.98 10.90 -4.92
N GLU A 2 23.02 10.70 -4.94
CA GLU A 2 22.53 10.30 -4.64
C GLU A 2 22.09 9.86 -3.99
N GLU A 3 22.02 9.85 -4.08
CA GLU A 3 21.68 9.49 -3.61
C GLU A 3 21.29 8.97 -2.61
N ASP A 4 21.60 8.56 -2.20
CA ASP A 4 21.21 8.36 -1.09
C ASP A 4 19.87 8.44 -0.74
N TRP A 5 19.06 8.56 -1.47
CA TRP A 5 17.69 8.63 -1.31
C TRP A 5 17.14 7.40 -0.68
N ASN A 6 17.79 6.36 -0.75
CA ASN A 6 17.33 5.17 -0.06
C ASN A 6 17.54 5.27 1.43
N ILE A 7 18.20 6.29 1.89
CA ILE A 7 18.28 6.56 3.30
C ILE A 7 17.00 7.14 3.79
N GLU A 8 16.30 7.83 2.92
CA GLU A 8 15.06 8.45 3.28
C GLU A 8 13.95 7.45 3.17
N MET A 9 13.86 6.56 4.12
CA MET A 9 12.82 5.57 4.10
C MET A 9 11.48 6.19 4.47
N TYR A 10 10.48 5.85 3.70
CA TYR A 10 9.13 6.26 4.01
C TYR A 10 8.66 5.54 5.27
N LYS A 11 7.82 6.20 6.04
CA LYS A 11 7.16 5.58 7.18
C LYS A 11 5.79 5.12 6.74
N LEU A 12 5.33 4.06 7.36
CA LEU A 12 4.05 3.47 7.04
C LEU A 12 2.99 4.00 8.00
N LYS A 13 1.87 4.42 7.45
CA LYS A 13 0.74 4.86 8.25
C LYS A 13 -0.53 4.22 7.73
N PHE A 14 -1.36 3.70 8.62
CA PHE A 14 -2.64 3.12 8.24
C PHE A 14 -3.77 4.05 8.63
N LEU A 15 -4.71 4.27 7.71
CA LEU A 15 -5.97 4.88 8.11
C LEU A 15 -6.78 3.87 8.90
N GLY A 16 -7.70 4.36 9.73
CA GLY A 16 -8.50 3.47 10.57
C GLY A 16 -9.22 2.39 9.78
N LYS A 17 -9.79 2.75 8.64
CA LYS A 17 -10.47 1.77 7.79
C LYS A 17 -9.53 0.68 7.30
N ALA A 18 -8.30 1.05 6.97
CA ALA A 18 -7.33 0.08 6.49
C ALA A 18 -6.93 -0.89 7.59
N LEU A 19 -6.79 -0.40 8.82
CA LEU A 19 -6.52 -1.29 9.94
C LEU A 19 -7.67 -2.26 10.17
N GLU A 20 -8.90 -1.77 10.09
CA GLU A 20 -10.06 -2.65 10.20
C GLU A 20 -10.07 -3.71 9.12
N ASP A 21 -9.75 -3.30 7.89
CA ASP A 21 -9.67 -4.24 6.78
C ASP A 21 -8.66 -5.34 7.07
N LEU A 22 -7.48 -4.94 7.53
CA LEU A 22 -6.39 -5.88 7.79
C LEU A 22 -6.78 -6.87 8.88
N GLU A 23 -7.43 -6.39 9.93
CA GLU A 23 -7.83 -7.25 11.04
C GLU A 23 -8.83 -8.33 10.65
N LYS A 24 -9.60 -8.10 9.59
CA LYS A 24 -10.58 -9.07 9.11
C LYS A 24 -9.99 -10.16 8.25
N ILE A 25 -8.74 -10.00 7.85
CA ILE A 25 -8.05 -10.97 6.99
C ILE A 25 -7.41 -12.02 7.88
N ASN A 26 -7.35 -13.27 7.41
CA ASN A 26 -6.77 -14.33 8.22
C ASN A 26 -5.27 -14.05 8.48
N ARG A 27 -4.75 -14.63 9.54
CA ARG A 27 -3.41 -14.32 10.01
C ARG A 27 -2.30 -14.59 9.00
N ALA A 28 -2.42 -15.68 8.28
CA ALA A 28 -1.41 -16.02 7.28
C ALA A 28 -1.31 -14.94 6.21
N GLN A 29 -2.46 -14.46 5.73
CA GLN A 29 -2.50 -13.40 4.73
C GLN A 29 -2.06 -12.07 5.31
N GLN A 30 -2.44 -11.77 6.55
CA GLN A 30 -1.98 -10.56 7.21
C GLN A 30 -0.46 -10.50 7.23
N LYS A 31 0.16 -11.62 7.54
CA LYS A 31 1.62 -11.66 7.62
C LYS A 31 2.25 -11.35 6.26
N ILE A 32 1.72 -11.94 5.21
CA ILE A 32 2.23 -11.72 3.86
C ILE A 32 2.06 -10.26 3.46
N ILE A 33 0.90 -9.69 3.75
CA ILE A 33 0.62 -8.30 3.43
C ILE A 33 1.60 -7.38 4.17
N LYS A 34 1.80 -7.63 5.47
CA LYS A 34 2.71 -6.81 6.26
C LYS A 34 4.13 -6.89 5.75
N GLU A 35 4.58 -8.08 5.33
CA GLU A 35 5.90 -8.23 4.75
C GLU A 35 6.05 -7.42 3.47
N LYS A 36 5.03 -7.44 2.62
CA LYS A 36 5.06 -6.67 1.39
C LYS A 36 5.05 -5.17 1.67
N LEU A 37 4.30 -4.74 2.67
CA LEU A 37 4.29 -3.33 3.04
C LEU A 37 5.63 -2.89 3.59
N HIS A 38 6.31 -3.77 4.31
CA HIS A 38 7.65 -3.48 4.80
C HIS A 38 8.62 -3.26 3.63
N ILE A 39 8.53 -4.12 2.61
CA ILE A 39 9.33 -3.95 1.40
C ILE A 39 8.96 -2.66 0.68
N LEU A 40 7.67 -2.34 0.65
CA LEU A 40 7.19 -1.14 -0.03
C LEU A 40 7.85 0.12 0.52
N VAL A 41 8.03 0.21 1.84
CA VAL A 41 8.63 1.40 2.43
C VAL A 41 10.15 1.40 2.33
N LYS A 42 10.78 0.23 2.30
CA LYS A 42 12.23 0.15 2.26
C LYS A 42 12.81 0.08 0.86
N ASN A 43 12.16 -0.69 -0.02
CA ASN A 43 12.69 -0.90 -1.36
C ASN A 43 11.58 -1.13 -2.35
N PRO A 44 10.83 -0.07 -2.69
CA PRO A 44 9.66 -0.20 -3.56
C PRO A 44 9.98 -0.73 -4.95
N GLU A 45 11.22 -0.59 -5.41
CA GLU A 45 11.63 -1.09 -6.73
C GLU A 45 11.38 -2.59 -6.87
N VAL A 46 11.55 -3.33 -5.80
CA VAL A 46 11.33 -4.77 -5.81
C VAL A 46 9.88 -5.10 -6.17
N LEU A 47 8.96 -4.19 -5.85
CA LEU A 47 7.53 -4.41 -6.04
C LEU A 47 6.96 -3.66 -7.24
N LYS A 48 7.80 -3.07 -8.07
CA LYS A 48 7.30 -2.18 -9.13
C LYS A 48 6.31 -2.85 -10.08
N ASN A 49 6.47 -4.13 -10.34
CA ASN A 49 5.56 -4.84 -11.24
C ASN A 49 4.21 -5.14 -10.57
N ASN A 50 4.12 -4.95 -9.28
CA ASN A 50 2.90 -5.20 -8.53
C ASN A 50 2.18 -3.90 -8.16
N ILE A 51 2.74 -2.76 -8.54
CA ILE A 51 2.20 -1.46 -8.20
C ILE A 51 1.68 -0.79 -9.46
N LYS A 52 0.45 -0.29 -9.39
CA LYS A 52 -0.13 0.48 -10.48
C LYS A 52 -0.90 1.66 -9.92
N ARG A 53 -0.88 2.75 -10.68
CA ARG A 53 -1.69 3.91 -10.32
C ARG A 53 -3.16 3.61 -10.64
N LEU A 54 -4.05 3.99 -9.72
CA LEU A 54 -5.48 3.84 -9.95
C LEU A 54 -5.99 4.93 -10.87
N ARG A 55 -6.89 4.54 -11.75
CA ARG A 55 -7.56 5.46 -12.65
C ARG A 55 -8.98 5.64 -12.17
N GLY A 56 -9.59 6.76 -12.53
CA GLY A 56 -10.98 7.01 -12.21
C GLY A 56 -11.23 7.51 -10.80
N VAL A 57 -10.17 7.83 -10.05
CA VAL A 57 -10.29 8.48 -8.75
C VAL A 57 -9.54 9.79 -8.81
N LYS A 58 -10.01 10.77 -8.04
CA LYS A 58 -9.40 12.10 -8.04
C LYS A 58 -8.02 12.10 -7.44
N GLU A 59 -7.89 11.42 -6.31
CA GLU A 59 -6.62 11.38 -5.59
C GLU A 59 -5.62 10.52 -6.32
N GLU A 60 -4.36 10.80 -6.11
CA GLU A 60 -3.30 10.00 -6.69
C GLU A 60 -3.07 8.77 -5.84
N PHE A 61 -3.92 7.78 -6.04
CA PHE A 61 -3.85 6.52 -5.33
C PHE A 61 -3.14 5.47 -6.18
N TYR A 62 -2.49 4.55 -5.49
CA TYR A 62 -1.83 3.40 -6.11
C TYR A 62 -2.38 2.14 -5.50
N ARG A 63 -2.28 1.04 -6.26
CA ARG A 63 -2.61 -0.26 -5.69
C ARG A 63 -1.39 -1.15 -5.72
N LEU A 64 -1.21 -1.89 -4.64
CA LEU A 64 -0.21 -2.93 -4.54
C LEU A 64 -0.93 -4.27 -4.57
N ARG A 65 -0.52 -5.13 -5.49
CA ARG A 65 -1.10 -6.47 -5.58
C ARG A 65 -0.35 -7.41 -4.66
N VAL A 66 -1.09 -8.08 -3.77
CA VAL A 66 -0.54 -9.08 -2.87
C VAL A 66 -1.45 -10.29 -2.97
N GLY A 67 -1.13 -11.24 -3.88
CA GLY A 67 -1.99 -12.38 -4.14
C GLY A 67 -3.37 -11.93 -4.60
N SER A 68 -4.41 -12.40 -3.91
CA SER A 68 -5.78 -12.01 -4.21
C SER A 68 -6.19 -10.71 -3.57
N TYR A 69 -5.30 -10.11 -2.80
CA TYR A 69 -5.61 -8.87 -2.09
C TYR A 69 -4.98 -7.68 -2.78
N ARG A 70 -5.57 -6.52 -2.54
CA ARG A 70 -5.07 -5.26 -3.07
C ARG A 70 -4.94 -4.29 -1.92
N VAL A 71 -3.82 -3.59 -1.87
CA VAL A 71 -3.57 -2.56 -0.88
C VAL A 71 -3.58 -1.23 -1.61
N ILE A 72 -4.51 -0.36 -1.21
CA ILE A 72 -4.61 0.96 -1.81
C ILE A 72 -3.85 1.93 -0.94
N PHE A 73 -2.94 2.67 -1.53
CA PHE A 73 -2.10 3.58 -0.76
C PHE A 73 -1.82 4.84 -1.54
N LYS A 74 -1.36 5.86 -0.83
CA LYS A 74 -0.83 7.06 -1.45
C LYS A 74 0.50 7.40 -0.80
N LYS A 75 1.30 8.17 -1.52
CA LYS A 75 2.58 8.64 -1.02
C LYS A 75 2.46 10.11 -0.66
N GLU A 76 2.99 10.46 0.49
CA GLU A 76 3.11 11.85 0.85
C GLU A 76 4.59 12.17 0.97
N LYS A 77 5.10 12.91 0.01
CA LYS A 77 6.54 13.11 -0.12
C LYS A 77 7.11 14.08 0.91
N GLU A 78 6.30 15.05 1.29
CA GLU A 78 6.78 16.06 2.25
C GLU A 78 7.12 15.45 3.60
N HIS A 79 6.33 14.49 4.03
CA HIS A 79 6.55 13.86 5.33
C HIS A 79 7.07 12.44 5.20
N LEU A 80 7.39 12.01 3.98
CA LEU A 80 7.90 10.66 3.69
C LEU A 80 6.98 9.59 4.26
N LEU A 81 5.69 9.71 3.93
CA LEU A 81 4.68 8.75 4.40
C LEU A 81 4.12 7.94 3.25
N ILE A 82 3.93 6.66 3.50
CA ILE A 82 3.08 5.82 2.66
C ILE A 82 1.85 5.55 3.51
N ILE A 83 0.72 6.05 3.05
CA ILE A 83 -0.52 6.00 3.79
C ILE A 83 -1.41 4.93 3.18
N ILE A 84 -1.73 3.91 3.97
CA ILE A 84 -2.57 2.82 3.52
C ILE A 84 -4.03 3.25 3.68
N ILE A 85 -4.73 3.31 2.56
CA ILE A 85 -6.10 3.81 2.50
C ILE A 85 -7.11 2.69 2.74
N ARG A 86 -6.98 1.57 2.02
CA ARG A 86 -7.87 0.41 2.15
C ARG A 86 -7.10 -0.85 1.79
N ILE A 87 -7.55 -1.97 2.33
CA ILE A 87 -7.03 -3.30 1.98
C ILE A 87 -8.23 -4.20 1.76
N GLY A 88 -8.24 -4.96 0.67
CA GLY A 88 -9.35 -5.83 0.42
C GLY A 88 -9.10 -6.79 -0.72
N HIS A 89 -10.06 -7.69 -0.89
CA HIS A 89 -10.00 -8.67 -1.96
C HIS A 89 -10.14 -7.97 -3.30
N ARG A 90 -9.41 -8.47 -4.31
CA ARG A 90 -9.37 -7.85 -5.64
C ARG A 90 -10.75 -7.63 -6.27
N LYS A 91 -11.72 -8.45 -5.92
CA LYS A 91 -13.06 -8.35 -6.48
C LYS A 91 -13.90 -7.25 -5.85
N GLU A 92 -13.52 -6.79 -4.67
CA GLU A 92 -14.37 -5.89 -3.89
C GLU A 92 -13.74 -4.55 -3.58
N ILE A 93 -12.42 -4.50 -3.59
CA ILE A 93 -11.71 -3.33 -3.07
C ILE A 93 -12.09 -2.03 -3.79
N TYR A 94 -12.31 -2.10 -5.09
CA TYR A 94 -12.54 -0.89 -5.86
C TYR A 94 -13.93 -0.28 -5.63
N PHE A 95 -14.86 -1.06 -5.15
CA PHE A 95 -16.18 -0.54 -4.80
C PHE A 95 -16.11 0.39 -3.59
N SER A 96 -15.18 0.15 -2.69
CA SER A 96 -15.07 0.94 -1.48
C SER A 96 -14.44 2.30 -1.72
N LEU A 97 -13.92 2.54 -2.92
CA LEU A 97 -13.28 3.81 -3.26
C LEU A 97 -14.23 4.78 -3.95
N LYS A 98 -15.43 4.35 -4.29
CA LYS A 98 -16.39 5.19 -4.99
C LYS A 98 -17.26 6.00 -4.07
#